data_8fff8a3aac09da5af92e8e70d769e547
#
_entry.id   8fff8a3aac09da5af92e8e70d769e547
#
_cell.length_a   1.000
_cell.length_b   1.000
_cell.length_c   1.000
_cell.angle_alpha   90.00
_cell.angle_beta   90.00
_cell.angle_gamma   90.00
#
_symmetry.space_group_name_H-M   'P 1'
#
loop_
_entity.id
_entity.type
_entity.pdbx_description
1 polymer ?
#
loop_
_entity_poly.entity_id
_entity_poly.type
_entity_poly.pdbx_seq_one_letter_code
_entity_poly.pdbx_strand_id
1 'polypeptide(L)' 'MKLHYYPETDSLYIEFKPVPGAETREVADGLVVDLDERGEVVGFDIDLASKRFDLSTLETVALPLHTTTAA' A
#
# COMPACT_ATOMS: atom_id res chain seq x y z
N MET A 1 0.63 6.00 7.82
CA MET A 1 0.92 5.01 6.77
C MET A 1 0.58 3.62 7.28
N LYS A 2 -0.15 2.85 6.50
CA LYS A 2 -0.57 1.51 6.90
C LYS A 2 -0.35 0.54 5.76
N LEU A 3 -0.02 -0.71 6.11
CA LEU A 3 0.02 -1.80 5.16
C LEU A 3 -1.11 -2.78 5.51
N HIS A 4 -1.98 -3.03 4.53
CA HIS A 4 -3.08 -3.99 4.66
C HIS A 4 -2.89 -5.12 3.67
N TYR A 5 -2.85 -6.34 4.17
CA TYR A 5 -2.78 -7.50 3.31
C TYR A 5 -4.12 -8.22 3.33
N TYR A 6 -4.63 -8.54 2.14
CA TYR A 6 -5.90 -9.23 1.95
C TYR A 6 -5.64 -10.64 1.41
N PRO A 7 -5.63 -11.65 2.27
CA PRO A 7 -5.27 -13.00 1.83
C PRO A 7 -6.24 -13.60 0.83
N GLU A 8 -7.50 -13.19 0.84
CA GLU A 8 -8.50 -13.73 -0.09
C GLU A 8 -8.15 -13.41 -1.54
N THR A 9 -7.53 -12.28 -1.78
CA THR A 9 -7.19 -11.82 -3.13
C THR A 9 -5.69 -11.72 -3.35
N ASP A 10 -4.89 -12.02 -2.32
CA ASP A 10 -3.43 -11.84 -2.37
C ASP A 10 -3.07 -10.40 -2.77
N SER A 11 -3.76 -9.44 -2.17
CA SER A 11 -3.55 -8.02 -2.45
C SER A 11 -2.90 -7.33 -1.27
N LEU A 12 -1.94 -6.47 -1.56
CA LEU A 12 -1.33 -5.61 -0.55
C LEU A 12 -1.70 -4.17 -0.86
N TYR A 13 -2.31 -3.50 0.10
CA TYR A 13 -2.61 -2.08 0.00
C TYR A 13 -1.72 -1.28 0.93
N ILE A 14 -1.01 -0.31 0.39
CA ILE A 14 -0.19 0.60 1.17
C ILE A 14 -0.91 1.94 1.23
N GLU A 15 -1.41 2.28 2.41
CA GLU A 15 -2.10 3.56 2.63
C GLU A 15 -1.08 4.59 3.09
N PHE A 16 -0.87 5.63 2.30
CA PHE A 16 0.07 6.70 2.64
C PHE A 16 -0.54 7.73 3.55
N LYS A 17 -1.80 8.05 3.36
CA LYS A 17 -2.52 9.01 4.18
C LYS A 17 -4.00 8.65 4.26
N PRO A 18 -4.66 8.97 5.39
CA PRO A 18 -6.05 8.54 5.62
C PRO A 18 -7.06 9.50 4.99
N VAL A 19 -6.99 9.66 3.68
CA VAL A 19 -7.96 10.44 2.95
C VAL A 19 -8.56 9.57 1.84
N PRO A 20 -9.81 9.81 1.43
CA PRO A 20 -10.42 9.01 0.39
C PRO A 20 -9.75 9.26 -0.95
N GLY A 21 -9.67 8.22 -1.76
CA GLY A 21 -9.23 8.34 -3.14
C GLY A 21 -10.33 8.93 -4.00
N ALA A 22 -9.95 9.74 -4.97
CA ALA A 22 -10.88 10.32 -5.94
C ALA A 22 -10.71 9.70 -7.32
N GLU A 23 -9.53 9.15 -7.59
CA GLU A 23 -9.20 8.57 -8.89
C GLU A 23 -8.22 7.43 -8.69
N THR A 24 -8.31 6.41 -9.52
CA THR A 24 -7.34 5.31 -9.54
C THR A 24 -6.67 5.26 -10.91
N ARG A 25 -5.38 4.92 -10.92
CA ARG A 25 -4.63 4.71 -12.15
C ARG A 25 -3.82 3.44 -12.06
N GLU A 26 -3.94 2.61 -13.07
CA GLU A 26 -3.05 1.48 -13.22
C GLU A 26 -1.74 1.97 -13.82
N VAL A 27 -0.65 1.87 -13.06
CA VAL A 27 0.67 2.34 -13.52
C VAL A 27 1.50 1.22 -14.10
N ALA A 28 1.14 -0.01 -13.79
CA ALA A 28 1.72 -1.22 -14.36
C ALA A 28 0.71 -2.33 -14.12
N ASP A 29 0.89 -3.46 -14.77
CA ASP A 29 -0.03 -4.58 -14.60
C ASP A 29 -0.07 -5.01 -13.13
N GLY A 30 -1.27 -4.92 -12.54
CA GLY A 30 -1.47 -5.25 -11.14
C GLY A 30 -0.97 -4.23 -10.13
N LEU A 31 -0.57 -3.04 -10.58
CA LEU A 31 -0.16 -1.95 -9.71
C LEU A 31 -1.05 -0.74 -9.95
N VAL A 32 -1.88 -0.43 -8.97
CA VAL A 32 -2.86 0.66 -9.06
C VAL A 32 -2.55 1.72 -8.02
N VAL A 33 -2.52 2.96 -8.45
CA VAL A 33 -2.30 4.11 -7.58
C VAL A 33 -3.63 4.78 -7.31
N ASP A 34 -3.90 5.08 -6.05
CA ASP A 34 -5.04 5.90 -5.66
C ASP A 34 -4.58 7.34 -5.51
N LEU A 35 -5.28 8.25 -6.15
CA LEU A 35 -4.99 9.68 -6.13
C LEU A 35 -6.13 10.42 -5.46
N ASP A 36 -5.82 11.48 -4.73
CA ASP A 36 -6.85 12.36 -4.16
C ASP A 36 -7.31 13.40 -5.20
N GLU A 37 -8.17 14.31 -4.76
CA GLU A 37 -8.73 15.33 -5.64
C GLU A 37 -7.68 16.26 -6.20
N ARG A 38 -6.52 16.36 -5.56
CA ARG A 38 -5.40 17.21 -6.00
C ARG A 38 -4.43 16.45 -6.90
N GLY A 39 -4.68 15.17 -7.14
CA GLY A 39 -3.76 14.35 -7.92
C GLY A 39 -2.57 13.83 -7.12
N GLU A 40 -2.61 13.92 -5.79
CA GLU A 40 -1.56 13.39 -4.93
C GLU A 40 -1.84 11.94 -4.57
N VAL A 41 -0.78 11.17 -4.36
CA VAL A 41 -0.91 9.75 -4.08
C VAL A 41 -1.45 9.53 -2.66
N VAL A 42 -2.53 8.79 -2.57
CA VAL A 42 -3.13 8.38 -1.30
C VAL A 42 -2.67 6.99 -0.89
N GLY A 43 -2.53 6.10 -1.84
CA GLY A 43 -2.13 4.74 -1.57
C GLY A 43 -1.81 3.95 -2.83
N PHE A 44 -1.37 2.72 -2.61
CA PHE A 44 -0.99 1.79 -3.67
C PHE A 44 -1.68 0.46 -3.44
N ASP A 45 -2.25 -0.10 -4.48
CA ASP A 45 -2.85 -1.43 -4.47
C ASP A 45 -2.02 -2.35 -5.35
N ILE A 46 -1.54 -3.44 -4.78
CA ILE A 46 -0.64 -4.37 -5.47
C ILE A 46 -1.31 -5.73 -5.52
N ASP A 47 -1.63 -6.17 -6.72
CA ASP A 47 -2.21 -7.49 -6.94
C ASP A 47 -1.14 -8.58 -6.94
N LEU A 48 -1.52 -9.78 -6.50
CA LEU A 48 -0.63 -10.94 -6.45
C LEU A 48 0.65 -10.64 -5.68
N ALA A 49 0.50 -9.97 -4.54
CA ALA A 49 1.63 -9.42 -3.80
C ALA A 49 2.62 -10.49 -3.35
N SER A 50 2.14 -11.67 -2.91
CA SER A 50 3.04 -12.74 -2.47
C SER A 50 3.86 -13.34 -3.60
N LYS A 51 3.41 -13.17 -4.84
CA LYS A 51 4.12 -13.66 -6.02
C LYS A 51 5.11 -12.64 -6.55
N ARG A 52 4.93 -11.38 -6.18
CA ARG A 52 5.80 -10.29 -6.61
C ARG A 52 6.87 -9.99 -5.59
N PHE A 53 6.56 -10.16 -4.31
CA PHE A 53 7.42 -9.75 -3.20
C PHE A 53 7.49 -10.85 -2.15
N ASP A 54 8.56 -10.84 -1.40
CA ASP A 54 8.67 -11.70 -0.21
C ASP A 54 8.01 -10.97 0.96
N LEU A 55 6.76 -11.30 1.23
CA LEU A 55 6.00 -10.68 2.30
C LEU A 55 6.40 -11.15 3.69
N SER A 56 7.23 -12.20 3.79
CA SER A 56 7.69 -12.72 5.06
C SER A 56 8.85 -11.92 5.65
N THR A 57 9.45 -11.05 4.86
CA THR A 57 10.65 -10.31 5.26
C THR A 57 10.45 -8.81 5.04
N LEU A 58 9.56 -8.21 5.81
CA LEU A 58 9.44 -6.77 5.80
C LEU A 58 10.50 -6.17 6.70
N GLU A 59 11.31 -5.29 6.15
CA GLU A 59 12.38 -4.65 6.87
C GLU A 59 12.34 -3.15 6.63
N THR A 60 12.55 -2.37 7.69
CA THR A 60 12.70 -0.92 7.58
C THR A 60 14.08 -0.53 8.06
N VAL A 61 14.71 0.40 7.35
CA VAL A 61 16.06 0.85 7.69
C VAL A 61 16.03 2.36 7.86
N ALA A 62 16.39 2.82 9.05
CA ALA A 62 16.53 4.24 9.38
C ALA A 62 15.25 5.08 9.21
N LEU A 63 14.08 4.44 9.19
CA LEU A 63 12.81 5.16 9.19
C LEU A 63 12.59 5.79 10.56
N PRO A 64 12.13 7.04 10.62
CA PRO A 64 11.78 7.68 11.88
C PRO A 64 10.43 7.18 12.38
N LEU A 65 10.41 5.93 12.86
CA LEU A 65 9.17 5.30 13.28
C LEU A 65 8.80 5.72 14.68
N HIS A 66 7.58 6.20 14.85
CA HIS A 66 6.93 6.21 16.15
C HIS A 66 6.20 4.90 16.26
N THR A 67 6.69 4.05 17.12
CA THR A 67 6.09 2.75 17.29
C THR A 67 4.77 2.88 17.98
N THR A 68 3.73 2.86 17.23
CA THR A 68 2.46 2.41 17.77
C THR A 68 2.40 0.95 17.45
N THR A 69 2.45 0.13 18.44
CA THR A 69 2.04 -1.22 18.29
C THR A 69 0.58 -1.24 17.94
N ALA A 70 0.31 -1.36 16.67
CA ALA A 70 -0.98 -1.85 16.27
C ALA A 70 -0.94 -3.35 16.51
N ALA A 71 -1.20 -3.74 17.67
CA ALA A 71 -1.39 -5.16 17.90
C ALA A 71 -2.78 -5.52 17.44
#